data_006466e59b36b1b8ff5fe15dbc619c69
#
_entry.id   006466e59b36b1b8ff5fe15dbc619c69
#
_cell.length_a   1.000
_cell.length_b   1.000
_cell.length_c   1.000
_cell.angle_alpha   90.00
_cell.angle_beta   90.00
_cell.angle_gamma   90.00
#
_symmetry.space_group_name_H-M   'P 1'
#
loop_
_entity.id
_entity.type
_entity.pdbx_description
1 polymer ?
#
loop_
_entity_poly.entity_id
_entity_poly.type
_entity_poly.pdbx_seq_one_letter_code
_entity_poly.pdbx_strand_id
1 'polypeptide(L)'
;MEISFRMEGMQALQRKLNTIKNLESDPRVNQLLGRGAAHIQSAVKLLTPVDTGNLRNKIIAQQEKFMQWVVETNVEYAVFVEFGTGKLGDPSVPHTSKESWTYYSDELKRFVTTHGQEPAAMFRTGFDQAHKQAFRIVENGIKEIIMHG
;
A
#
# COMPACT_ATOMS: atom_id res chain seq x y z
N MET A 1 58.45 5.78 25.15
CA MET A 1 57.87 4.86 24.16
C MET A 1 56.45 5.29 23.86
N GLU A 2 56.24 5.75 22.66
CA GLU A 2 54.91 6.15 22.21
C GLU A 2 54.22 4.98 21.53
N ILE A 3 53.02 4.64 22.01
CA ILE A 3 52.19 3.61 21.37
C ILE A 3 51.12 4.32 20.58
N SER A 4 51.17 4.24 19.27
CA SER A 4 50.13 4.76 18.42
C SER A 4 49.32 3.62 17.79
N PHE A 5 48.01 3.72 17.89
CA PHE A 5 47.09 2.81 17.21
C PHE A 5 46.55 3.47 15.96
N ARG A 6 46.76 2.84 14.82
CA ARG A 6 46.18 3.29 13.56
C ARG A 6 45.01 2.40 13.22
N MET A 7 43.81 2.95 13.24
CA MET A 7 42.63 2.25 12.79
C MET A 7 42.38 2.58 11.32
N GLU A 8 42.73 1.64 10.46
CA GLU A 8 42.39 1.74 9.04
C GLU A 8 40.90 1.44 8.83
N GLY A 9 40.29 2.11 7.86
CA GLY A 9 38.88 1.98 7.58
C GLY A 9 37.96 2.83 8.45
N MET A 10 38.47 3.62 9.38
CA MET A 10 37.67 4.49 10.25
C MET A 10 36.83 5.49 9.43
N GLN A 11 37.41 6.05 8.37
CA GLN A 11 36.73 6.98 7.50
C GLN A 11 35.57 6.31 6.75
N ALA A 12 35.76 5.08 6.30
CA ALA A 12 34.72 4.30 5.65
C ALA A 12 33.57 3.97 6.64
N LEU A 13 33.92 3.57 7.86
CA LEU A 13 32.96 3.34 8.92
C LEU A 13 32.18 4.61 9.28
N GLN A 14 32.89 5.73 9.38
CA GLN A 14 32.26 7.02 9.69
C GLN A 14 31.29 7.46 8.61
N ARG A 15 31.62 7.25 7.33
CA ARG A 15 30.70 7.49 6.21
C ARG A 15 29.47 6.62 6.31
N LYS A 16 29.60 5.33 6.61
CA LYS A 16 28.46 4.42 6.79
C LYS A 16 27.58 4.85 7.96
N LEU A 17 28.19 5.24 9.08
CA LEU A 17 27.43 5.73 10.23
C LEU A 17 26.68 7.02 9.91
N ASN A 18 27.27 7.94 9.17
CA ASN A 18 26.61 9.16 8.71
C ASN A 18 25.46 8.84 7.76
N THR A 19 25.63 7.87 6.86
CA THR A 19 24.57 7.40 5.96
C THR A 19 23.39 6.86 6.77
N ILE A 20 23.66 5.99 7.75
CA ILE A 20 22.62 5.43 8.62
C ILE A 20 21.90 6.54 9.40
N LYS A 21 22.64 7.48 9.95
CA LYS A 21 22.11 8.61 10.71
C LYS A 21 21.17 9.49 9.88
N ASN A 22 21.42 9.61 8.58
CA ASN A 22 20.67 10.46 7.67
C ASN A 22 19.58 9.71 6.86
N LEU A 23 19.35 8.43 7.14
CA LEU A 23 18.37 7.63 6.39
C LEU A 23 16.97 8.22 6.44
N GLU A 24 16.57 8.77 7.56
CA GLU A 24 15.24 9.36 7.74
C GLU A 24 15.00 10.63 6.90
N SER A 25 16.06 11.23 6.37
CA SER A 25 16.00 12.41 5.49
C SER A 25 16.52 12.12 4.08
N ASP A 26 16.87 10.88 3.79
CA ASP A 26 17.46 10.50 2.50
C ASP A 26 16.38 10.30 1.44
N PRO A 27 16.40 11.10 0.34
CA PRO A 27 15.43 10.95 -0.75
C PRO A 27 15.40 9.55 -1.38
N ARG A 28 16.52 8.82 -1.35
CA ARG A 28 16.59 7.46 -1.89
C ARG A 28 15.73 6.49 -1.07
N VAL A 29 15.69 6.66 0.25
CA VAL A 29 14.82 5.89 1.15
C VAL A 29 13.35 6.20 0.86
N ASN A 30 13.03 7.47 0.66
CA ASN A 30 11.67 7.88 0.27
C ASN A 30 11.23 7.22 -1.05
N GLN A 31 12.11 7.12 -2.03
CA GLN A 31 11.84 6.41 -3.28
C GLN A 31 11.62 4.92 -3.08
N LEU A 32 12.37 4.30 -2.17
CA LEU A 32 12.18 2.89 -1.82
C LEU A 32 10.81 2.64 -1.19
N LEU A 33 10.37 3.53 -0.31
CA LEU A 33 9.01 3.47 0.25
C LEU A 33 7.96 3.55 -0.87
N GLY A 34 8.18 4.40 -1.86
CA GLY A 34 7.32 4.48 -3.05
C GLY A 34 7.26 3.17 -3.84
N ARG A 35 8.39 2.48 -3.98
CA ARG A 35 8.44 1.15 -4.62
C ARG A 35 7.68 0.11 -3.82
N GLY A 36 7.82 0.13 -2.50
CA GLY A 36 7.04 -0.75 -1.61
C GLY A 36 5.54 -0.49 -1.73
N ALA A 37 5.14 0.77 -1.74
CA ALA A 37 3.75 1.18 -1.94
C ALA A 37 3.21 0.73 -3.31
N ALA A 38 4.01 0.86 -4.38
CA ALA A 38 3.64 0.40 -5.72
C ALA A 38 3.44 -1.12 -5.77
N HIS A 39 4.23 -1.88 -5.01
CA HIS A 39 4.07 -3.32 -4.92
C HIS A 39 2.73 -3.70 -4.25
N ILE A 40 2.38 -3.03 -3.16
CA ILE A 40 1.09 -3.21 -2.48
C ILE A 40 -0.06 -2.79 -3.41
N GLN A 41 0.06 -1.65 -4.09
CA GLN A 41 -0.91 -1.18 -5.09
C GLN A 41 -1.20 -2.26 -6.14
N SER A 42 -0.17 -2.89 -6.69
CA SER A 42 -0.33 -3.94 -7.69
C SER A 42 -1.12 -5.13 -7.15
N ALA A 43 -0.85 -5.56 -5.92
CA ALA A 43 -1.57 -6.65 -5.28
C ALA A 43 -3.05 -6.30 -5.05
N VAL A 44 -3.34 -5.09 -4.59
CA VAL A 44 -4.72 -4.61 -4.41
C VAL A 44 -5.46 -4.56 -5.74
N LYS A 45 -4.82 -4.04 -6.79
CA LYS A 45 -5.41 -4.00 -8.13
C LYS A 45 -5.76 -5.38 -8.68
N LEU A 46 -4.90 -6.36 -8.47
CA LEU A 46 -5.15 -7.74 -8.93
C LEU A 46 -6.37 -8.38 -8.27
N LEU A 47 -6.65 -8.01 -7.02
CA LEU A 47 -7.80 -8.51 -6.27
C LEU A 47 -9.07 -7.69 -6.47
N THR A 48 -8.97 -6.55 -7.12
CA THR A 48 -10.11 -5.66 -7.35
C THR A 48 -10.99 -6.22 -8.45
N PRO A 49 -12.29 -6.40 -8.21
CA PRO A 49 -13.22 -6.81 -9.25
C PRO A 49 -13.22 -5.83 -10.42
N VAL A 50 -13.32 -6.35 -11.65
CA VAL A 50 -13.28 -5.53 -12.86
C VAL A 50 -14.61 -5.64 -13.59
N ASP A 51 -15.52 -4.71 -13.31
CA ASP A 51 -16.70 -4.54 -14.15
C ASP A 51 -16.40 -3.58 -15.31
N THR A 52 -16.02 -2.35 -14.98
CA THR A 52 -15.66 -1.33 -15.97
C THR A 52 -14.18 -0.95 -15.95
N GLY A 53 -13.41 -1.48 -14.99
CA GLY A 53 -12.03 -1.08 -14.75
C GLY A 53 -11.87 0.25 -14.00
N ASN A 54 -12.96 0.96 -13.74
CA ASN A 54 -12.90 2.28 -13.09
C ASN A 54 -12.28 2.23 -11.69
N LEU A 55 -12.73 1.31 -10.84
CA LEU A 55 -12.18 1.18 -9.49
C LEU A 55 -10.71 0.76 -9.53
N ARG A 56 -10.39 -0.28 -10.31
CA ARG A 56 -9.00 -0.75 -10.45
C ARG A 56 -8.07 0.37 -10.91
N ASN A 57 -8.47 1.15 -11.90
CA ASN A 57 -7.65 2.24 -12.45
C ASN A 57 -7.47 3.40 -11.48
N LYS A 58 -8.35 3.55 -10.51
CA LYS A 58 -8.30 4.63 -9.50
C LYS A 58 -7.72 4.20 -8.16
N ILE A 59 -7.17 3.01 -8.07
CA ILE A 59 -6.35 2.62 -6.93
C ILE A 59 -4.93 3.13 -7.19
N ILE A 60 -4.48 4.06 -6.36
CA ILE A 60 -3.22 4.76 -6.55
C ILE A 60 -2.30 4.59 -5.34
N ALA A 61 -1.00 4.55 -5.62
CA ALA A 61 0.03 4.72 -4.62
C ALA A 61 0.60 6.12 -4.78
N GLN A 62 0.53 6.93 -3.73
CA GLN A 62 1.02 8.30 -3.78
C GLN A 62 1.71 8.71 -2.51
N GLN A 63 2.63 9.64 -2.63
CA GLN A 63 3.28 10.25 -1.49
C GLN A 63 2.31 11.23 -0.83
N GLU A 64 2.02 11.01 0.45
CA GLU A 64 1.20 11.92 1.25
C GLU A 64 2.06 13.06 1.81
N LYS A 65 3.21 12.70 2.34
CA LYS A 65 4.27 13.60 2.75
C LYS A 65 5.61 12.87 2.67
N PHE A 66 6.72 13.60 2.83
CA PHE A 66 8.04 12.98 2.81
C PHE A 66 8.12 11.79 3.77
N MET A 67 8.59 10.65 3.27
CA MET A 67 8.70 9.38 4.00
C MET A 67 7.37 8.73 4.38
N GLN A 68 6.27 9.18 3.77
CA GLN A 68 4.95 8.57 4.00
C GLN A 68 4.23 8.40 2.68
N TRP A 69 3.94 7.15 2.34
CA TRP A 69 3.19 6.76 1.14
C TRP A 69 1.90 6.05 1.53
N VAL A 70 0.88 6.24 0.71
CA VAL A 70 -0.43 5.60 0.90
C VAL A 70 -0.86 4.91 -0.38
N VAL A 71 -1.59 3.82 -0.23
CA VAL A 71 -2.32 3.16 -1.31
C VAL A 71 -3.80 3.39 -1.04
N GLU A 72 -4.46 4.10 -1.93
CA GLU A 72 -5.81 4.59 -1.71
C GLU A 72 -6.64 4.68 -2.99
N THR A 73 -7.90 4.92 -2.83
CA THR A 73 -8.82 5.29 -3.91
C THR A 73 -9.80 6.35 -3.43
N ASN A 74 -10.21 7.23 -4.34
CA ASN A 74 -11.28 8.21 -4.08
C ASN A 74 -12.63 7.77 -4.62
N VAL A 75 -12.75 6.54 -5.09
CA VAL A 75 -14.00 5.99 -5.60
C VAL A 75 -14.95 5.72 -4.43
N GLU A 76 -16.09 6.38 -4.40
CA GLU A 76 -17.04 6.32 -3.26
C GLU A 76 -17.56 4.91 -2.99
N TYR A 77 -17.83 4.13 -4.03
CA TYR A 77 -18.33 2.77 -3.85
C TYR A 77 -17.25 1.74 -3.45
N ALA A 78 -15.99 2.13 -3.39
CA ALA A 78 -14.89 1.21 -3.03
C ALA A 78 -15.07 0.57 -1.65
N VAL A 79 -15.64 1.30 -0.70
CA VAL A 79 -15.92 0.78 0.64
C VAL A 79 -16.93 -0.38 0.59
N PHE A 80 -17.90 -0.33 -0.30
CA PHE A 80 -18.86 -1.42 -0.49
C PHE A 80 -18.25 -2.63 -1.17
N VAL A 81 -17.28 -2.43 -2.04
CA VAL A 81 -16.52 -3.53 -2.66
C VAL A 81 -15.60 -4.19 -1.64
N GLU A 82 -14.92 -3.40 -0.83
CA GLU A 82 -14.01 -3.90 0.21
C GLU A 82 -14.74 -4.74 1.26
N PHE A 83 -15.84 -4.22 1.80
CA PHE A 83 -16.55 -4.81 2.93
C PHE A 83 -17.83 -5.57 2.56
N GLY A 84 -18.25 -5.50 1.30
CA GLY A 84 -19.51 -6.09 0.86
C GLY A 84 -20.72 -5.30 1.29
N THR A 85 -21.88 -5.79 0.95
CA THR A 85 -23.16 -5.13 1.21
C THR A 85 -24.27 -6.13 1.52
N GLY A 86 -25.31 -5.66 2.22
CA GLY A 86 -26.47 -6.46 2.54
C GLY A 86 -26.14 -7.58 3.52
N LYS A 87 -26.92 -8.64 3.48
CA LYS A 87 -26.75 -9.82 4.34
C LYS A 87 -25.41 -10.52 4.13
N LEU A 88 -24.80 -10.35 2.96
CA LEU A 88 -23.50 -10.93 2.60
C LEU A 88 -22.33 -10.07 3.05
N GLY A 89 -22.57 -8.85 3.53
CA GLY A 89 -21.52 -7.93 3.95
C GLY A 89 -20.75 -8.39 5.17
N ASP A 90 -19.56 -7.80 5.36
CA ASP A 90 -18.70 -8.08 6.49
C ASP A 90 -19.36 -7.69 7.81
N PRO A 91 -19.58 -8.62 8.75
CA PRO A 91 -20.27 -8.32 10.00
C PRO A 91 -19.47 -7.42 10.94
N SER A 92 -18.18 -7.23 10.70
CA SER A 92 -17.30 -6.39 11.53
C SER A 92 -17.49 -4.89 11.30
N VAL A 93 -18.20 -4.49 10.23
CA VAL A 93 -18.42 -3.09 9.90
C VAL A 93 -19.91 -2.80 9.80
N PRO A 94 -20.35 -1.55 10.09
CA PRO A 94 -21.76 -1.18 9.90
C PRO A 94 -22.16 -1.28 8.42
N HIS A 95 -23.24 -1.99 8.15
CA HIS A 95 -23.79 -2.15 6.81
C HIS A 95 -25.28 -2.52 6.90
N THR A 96 -26.00 -2.41 5.77
CA THR A 96 -27.37 -2.85 5.74
C THR A 96 -27.46 -4.38 5.87
N SER A 97 -28.43 -4.87 6.62
CA SER A 97 -28.73 -6.31 6.75
C SER A 97 -29.85 -6.77 5.82
N LYS A 98 -30.34 -5.92 4.93
CA LYS A 98 -31.40 -6.25 4.00
C LYS A 98 -30.99 -7.39 3.08
N GLU A 99 -31.95 -8.27 2.78
CA GLU A 99 -31.72 -9.38 1.84
C GLU A 99 -31.71 -8.89 0.39
N SER A 100 -32.48 -7.86 0.09
CA SER A 100 -32.49 -7.23 -1.23
C SER A 100 -32.99 -5.79 -1.14
N TRP A 101 -32.58 -4.98 -2.10
CA TRP A 101 -33.08 -3.62 -2.29
C TRP A 101 -32.92 -3.20 -3.74
N THR A 102 -33.69 -2.18 -4.11
CA THR A 102 -33.64 -1.60 -5.45
C THR A 102 -33.04 -0.21 -5.39
N TYR A 103 -32.13 0.09 -6.30
CA TYR A 103 -31.54 1.40 -6.44
C TYR A 103 -31.41 1.78 -7.92
N TYR A 104 -31.25 3.08 -8.19
CA TYR A 104 -31.02 3.55 -9.53
C TYR A 104 -29.51 3.49 -9.83
N SER A 105 -29.17 2.79 -10.91
CA SER A 105 -27.79 2.72 -11.38
C SER A 105 -27.55 3.79 -12.45
N ASP A 106 -26.70 4.76 -12.14
CA ASP A 106 -26.32 5.79 -13.10
C ASP A 106 -25.53 5.22 -14.29
N GLU A 107 -24.79 4.15 -14.05
CA GLU A 107 -24.05 3.45 -15.09
C GLU A 107 -24.98 2.74 -16.08
N LEU A 108 -25.93 1.97 -15.56
CA LEU A 108 -26.88 1.22 -16.38
C LEU A 108 -28.09 2.03 -16.80
N LYS A 109 -28.26 3.27 -16.25
CA LYS A 109 -29.39 4.17 -16.51
C LYS A 109 -30.76 3.50 -16.26
N ARG A 110 -30.85 2.69 -15.22
CA ARG A 110 -32.07 1.98 -14.81
C ARG A 110 -32.04 1.62 -13.34
N PHE A 111 -33.21 1.26 -12.81
CA PHE A 111 -33.30 0.66 -11.49
C PHE A 111 -32.79 -0.77 -11.52
N VAL A 112 -32.02 -1.13 -10.51
CA VAL A 112 -31.43 -2.46 -10.34
C VAL A 112 -31.78 -2.97 -8.96
N THR A 113 -32.22 -4.22 -8.88
CA THR A 113 -32.39 -4.92 -7.61
C THR A 113 -31.15 -5.73 -7.30
N THR A 114 -30.62 -5.56 -6.11
CA THR A 114 -29.46 -6.30 -5.63
C THR A 114 -29.82 -7.11 -4.39
N HIS A 115 -29.18 -8.26 -4.24
CA HIS A 115 -29.22 -9.10 -3.03
C HIS A 115 -28.00 -8.91 -2.13
N GLY A 116 -27.24 -7.86 -2.37
CA GLY A 116 -25.97 -7.59 -1.69
C GLY A 116 -24.80 -8.22 -2.41
N GLN A 117 -23.62 -8.03 -1.84
CA GLN A 117 -22.39 -8.56 -2.42
C GLN A 117 -21.44 -9.00 -1.30
N GLU A 118 -20.72 -10.07 -1.55
CA GLU A 118 -19.67 -10.51 -0.65
C GLU A 118 -18.50 -9.52 -0.65
N PRO A 119 -17.77 -9.40 0.47
CA PRO A 119 -16.57 -8.59 0.52
C PRO A 119 -15.52 -9.07 -0.48
N ALA A 120 -15.01 -8.18 -1.33
CA ALA A 120 -13.84 -8.48 -2.15
C ALA A 120 -12.55 -8.41 -1.33
N ALA A 121 -12.56 -7.62 -0.25
CA ALA A 121 -11.44 -7.45 0.68
C ALA A 121 -10.10 -7.17 -0.03
N MET A 122 -10.12 -6.41 -1.13
CA MET A 122 -8.96 -6.19 -1.98
C MET A 122 -7.83 -5.45 -1.27
N PHE A 123 -8.14 -4.45 -0.44
CA PHE A 123 -7.13 -3.72 0.32
C PHE A 123 -6.54 -4.57 1.44
N ARG A 124 -7.37 -5.19 2.26
CA ARG A 124 -6.91 -6.02 3.39
C ARG A 124 -6.11 -7.22 2.90
N THR A 125 -6.65 -7.97 1.96
CA THR A 125 -6.00 -9.17 1.42
C THR A 125 -4.77 -8.80 0.60
N GLY A 126 -4.85 -7.75 -0.23
CA GLY A 126 -3.73 -7.27 -1.01
C GLY A 126 -2.55 -6.83 -0.14
N PHE A 127 -2.83 -6.11 0.93
CA PHE A 127 -1.81 -5.73 1.92
C PHE A 127 -1.20 -6.97 2.59
N ASP A 128 -2.03 -7.88 3.06
CA ASP A 128 -1.55 -9.11 3.73
C ASP A 128 -0.67 -9.96 2.83
N GLN A 129 -0.99 -10.05 1.55
CA GLN A 129 -0.19 -10.79 0.58
C GLN A 129 1.11 -10.11 0.20
N ALA A 130 1.12 -8.78 0.13
CA ALA A 130 2.20 -8.02 -0.48
C ALA A 130 3.15 -7.35 0.52
N HIS A 131 2.74 -7.12 1.77
CA HIS A 131 3.51 -6.29 2.69
C HIS A 131 4.91 -6.85 3.01
N LYS A 132 5.07 -8.15 3.12
CA LYS A 132 6.38 -8.77 3.39
C LYS A 132 7.37 -8.49 2.26
N GLN A 133 6.94 -8.64 1.02
CA GLN A 133 7.78 -8.33 -0.13
C GLN A 133 8.03 -6.82 -0.26
N ALA A 134 7.05 -6.00 0.05
CA ALA A 134 7.23 -4.54 0.08
C ALA A 134 8.30 -4.15 1.11
N PHE A 135 8.27 -4.72 2.30
CA PHE A 135 9.32 -4.51 3.31
C PHE A 135 10.69 -4.98 2.84
N ARG A 136 10.77 -6.11 2.15
CA ARG A 136 12.04 -6.61 1.58
C ARG A 136 12.62 -5.66 0.53
N ILE A 137 11.79 -5.09 -0.31
CA ILE A 137 12.21 -4.09 -1.30
C ILE A 137 12.87 -2.91 -0.59
N VAL A 138 12.23 -2.38 0.44
CA VAL A 138 12.74 -1.26 1.22
C VAL A 138 14.02 -1.65 1.98
N GLU A 139 14.00 -2.76 2.68
CA GLU A 139 15.13 -3.26 3.47
C GLU A 139 16.36 -3.50 2.60
N ASN A 140 16.20 -4.20 1.49
CA ASN A 140 17.32 -4.48 0.57
C ASN A 140 17.87 -3.20 -0.04
N GLY A 141 16.99 -2.27 -0.40
CA GLY A 141 17.42 -0.97 -0.92
C GLY A 141 18.18 -0.14 0.12
N ILE A 142 17.75 -0.16 1.37
CA ILE A 142 18.48 0.51 2.46
C ILE A 142 19.84 -0.13 2.69
N LYS A 143 19.93 -1.47 2.66
CA LYS A 143 21.22 -2.18 2.74
C LYS A 143 22.16 -1.75 1.63
N GLU A 144 21.68 -1.62 0.41
CA GLU A 144 22.48 -1.13 -0.73
C GLU A 144 22.96 0.31 -0.50
N ILE A 145 22.12 1.18 0.01
CA ILE A 145 22.48 2.56 0.33
C ILE A 145 23.60 2.59 1.39
N ILE A 146 23.49 1.78 2.44
CA ILE A 146 24.50 1.69 3.50
C ILE A 146 25.81 1.13 2.98
N MET A 147 25.75 0.10 2.12
CA MET A 147 26.93 -0.58 1.58
C MET A 147 27.68 0.27 0.55
N HIS A 148 26.97 1.04 -0.26
CA HIS A 148 27.52 1.75 -1.41
C HIS A 148 27.34 3.29 -1.35
N GLY A 149 26.71 3.75 -0.29
CA GLY A 149 26.52 5.17 -0.03
C GLY A 149 27.66 5.77 0.77
#